data_560315b13166cbb374e1a75d035f2048
#
_entry.id   560315b13166cbb374e1a75d035f2048
#
_cell.length_a   1.000
_cell.length_b   1.000
_cell.length_c   1.000
_cell.angle_alpha   90.00
_cell.angle_beta   90.00
_cell.angle_gamma   90.00
#
_symmetry.space_group_name_H-M   'P 1'
#
loop_
_entity.id
_entity.type
_entity.pdbx_description
1 polymer ?
#
loop_
_entity_poly.entity_id
_entity_poly.type
_entity_poly.pdbx_seq_one_letter_code
_entity_poly.pdbx_strand_id
1 'polypeptide(L)'
;MKHVTRKATRHVSQNEGLIFEKSSAGKAAWKLPPLDVPDVDAAKLLGGSQRQDLGNMPEVSEIEIIRHFTRLSTWNYAIDLGMYPLGSCTMKYNPRVNEVVSRFDGLANGHPYQPEKISQGALRSLKTLSECLIEITGMDAITLQPAAGAHGELTGLLMVRAHHQSK
;
A
#
# COMPACT_ATOMS: atom_id res chain seq x y z
N MET A 1 8.81 -13.93 -36.85
CA MET A 1 8.56 -14.10 -35.41
C MET A 1 8.17 -15.56 -35.17
N LYS A 2 8.95 -16.31 -34.39
CA LYS A 2 8.60 -17.69 -34.04
C LYS A 2 7.44 -17.65 -33.04
N HIS A 3 6.29 -18.18 -33.42
CA HIS A 3 5.18 -18.42 -32.50
C HIS A 3 5.67 -19.36 -31.40
N VAL A 4 5.95 -18.81 -30.23
CA VAL A 4 6.16 -19.62 -29.03
C VAL A 4 4.78 -20.13 -28.64
N THR A 5 4.53 -21.41 -28.87
CA THR A 5 3.32 -22.08 -28.40
C THR A 5 3.33 -22.07 -26.88
N ARG A 6 2.54 -21.16 -26.30
CA ARG A 6 2.40 -21.06 -24.84
C ARG A 6 1.63 -22.27 -24.35
N LYS A 7 2.30 -23.14 -23.60
CA LYS A 7 1.62 -24.21 -22.86
C LYS A 7 0.72 -23.55 -21.81
N ALA A 8 -0.51 -24.03 -21.68
CA ALA A 8 -1.38 -23.59 -20.60
C ALA A 8 -0.67 -23.80 -19.28
N THR A 9 -0.44 -22.71 -18.53
CA THR A 9 0.23 -22.79 -17.24
C THR A 9 -0.66 -23.48 -16.23
N ARG A 10 -0.20 -24.55 -15.63
CA ARG A 10 -0.84 -25.22 -14.50
C ARG A 10 -0.54 -24.43 -13.22
N HIS A 11 -1.33 -24.60 -12.17
CA HIS A 11 -1.22 -23.88 -10.90
C HIS A 11 0.19 -23.83 -10.29
N VAL A 12 1.01 -24.84 -10.53
CA VAL A 12 2.38 -24.96 -9.99
C VAL A 12 3.46 -24.56 -11.00
N SER A 13 3.10 -24.04 -12.15
CA SER A 13 4.06 -23.64 -13.17
C SER A 13 4.49 -22.19 -12.96
N GLN A 14 5.76 -21.98 -12.61
CA GLN A 14 6.39 -20.66 -12.52
C GLN A 14 6.80 -20.11 -13.90
N ASN A 15 5.98 -20.34 -14.91
CA ASN A 15 6.29 -19.97 -16.29
C ASN A 15 5.28 -18.94 -16.82
N GLU A 16 5.14 -17.83 -16.12
CA GLU A 16 4.35 -16.68 -16.56
C GLU A 16 5.23 -15.75 -17.39
N GLY A 17 4.85 -15.48 -18.62
CA GLY A 17 5.53 -14.50 -19.47
C GLY A 17 5.33 -13.07 -18.97
N LEU A 18 6.14 -12.13 -19.47
CA LEU A 18 5.99 -10.71 -19.14
C LEU A 18 4.65 -10.18 -19.65
N ILE A 19 4.09 -9.19 -18.95
CA ILE A 19 2.84 -8.54 -19.37
C ILE A 19 2.95 -7.94 -20.78
N PHE A 20 4.15 -7.45 -21.14
CA PHE A 20 4.46 -6.91 -22.47
C PHE A 20 4.32 -7.95 -23.59
N GLU A 21 4.57 -9.22 -23.30
CA GLU A 21 4.42 -10.31 -24.27
C GLU A 21 2.95 -10.67 -24.53
N LYS A 22 2.04 -10.16 -23.71
CA LYS A 22 0.59 -10.35 -23.83
C LYS A 22 -0.07 -9.20 -24.60
N SER A 23 0.69 -8.14 -24.89
CA SER A 23 0.19 -6.97 -25.59
C SER A 23 -0.37 -7.31 -26.96
N SER A 24 -1.52 -6.73 -27.28
CA SER A 24 -2.17 -6.84 -28.58
C SER A 24 -2.88 -5.53 -28.88
N ALA A 25 -2.55 -4.94 -30.02
CA ALA A 25 -3.07 -3.63 -30.41
C ALA A 25 -4.60 -3.54 -30.31
N GLY A 26 -5.08 -2.43 -29.78
CA GLY A 26 -6.50 -2.13 -29.62
C GLY A 26 -7.13 -2.70 -28.34
N LYS A 27 -6.40 -3.45 -27.52
CA LYS A 27 -6.91 -3.87 -26.21
C LYS A 27 -6.75 -2.76 -25.18
N ALA A 28 -7.78 -2.58 -24.35
CA ALA A 28 -7.76 -1.68 -23.21
C ALA A 28 -8.36 -2.38 -22.00
N ALA A 29 -7.69 -2.27 -20.87
CA ALA A 29 -8.18 -2.82 -19.61
C ALA A 29 -9.16 -1.91 -18.91
N TRP A 30 -9.00 -0.60 -19.10
CA TRP A 30 -9.78 0.40 -18.41
C TRP A 30 -9.86 1.69 -19.24
N LYS A 31 -10.93 2.45 -19.04
CA LYS A 31 -11.09 3.77 -19.61
C LYS A 31 -11.20 4.80 -18.50
N LEU A 32 -10.52 5.92 -18.67
CA LEU A 32 -10.67 7.05 -17.78
C LEU A 32 -12.14 7.53 -17.81
N PRO A 33 -12.71 7.92 -16.68
CA PRO A 33 -13.99 8.59 -16.65
C PRO A 33 -13.92 9.88 -17.47
N PRO A 34 -15.05 10.41 -17.97
CA PRO A 34 -15.07 11.72 -18.58
C PRO A 34 -14.58 12.78 -17.58
N LEU A 35 -13.88 13.79 -18.10
CA LEU A 35 -13.45 14.91 -17.26
C LEU A 35 -14.68 15.65 -16.71
N ASP A 36 -14.64 15.98 -15.44
CA ASP A 36 -15.61 16.83 -14.72
C ASP A 36 -15.12 18.29 -14.57
N VAL A 37 -14.02 18.61 -15.23
CA VAL A 37 -13.41 19.94 -15.30
C VAL A 37 -13.30 20.38 -16.75
N PRO A 38 -13.17 21.71 -17.04
CA PRO A 38 -12.95 22.19 -18.39
C PRO A 38 -11.75 21.54 -19.04
N ASP A 39 -11.91 21.10 -20.29
CA ASP A 39 -10.81 20.58 -21.09
C ASP A 39 -9.79 21.68 -21.36
N VAL A 40 -8.52 21.39 -21.16
CA VAL A 40 -7.40 22.31 -21.38
C VAL A 40 -6.40 21.70 -22.35
N ASP A 41 -5.86 22.53 -23.21
CA ASP A 41 -4.81 22.11 -24.14
C ASP A 41 -3.51 21.77 -23.38
N ALA A 42 -3.28 20.48 -23.18
CA ALA A 42 -2.10 19.99 -22.48
C ALA A 42 -0.78 20.43 -23.15
N ALA A 43 -0.77 20.58 -24.47
CA ALA A 43 0.44 21.03 -25.17
C ALA A 43 0.81 22.49 -24.83
N LYS A 44 -0.19 23.35 -24.65
CA LYS A 44 0.01 24.73 -24.17
C LYS A 44 0.52 24.78 -22.74
N LEU A 45 -0.07 23.97 -21.85
CA LEU A 45 0.31 23.93 -20.43
C LEU A 45 1.73 23.39 -20.23
N LEU A 46 2.09 22.36 -20.95
CA LEU A 46 3.35 21.65 -20.77
C LEU A 46 4.50 22.22 -21.61
N GLY A 47 4.25 23.24 -22.46
CA GLY A 47 5.30 23.95 -23.20
C GLY A 47 6.26 23.05 -23.98
N GLY A 48 5.77 21.97 -24.60
CA GLY A 48 6.56 21.00 -25.33
C GLY A 48 7.14 19.84 -24.49
N SER A 49 6.91 19.82 -23.18
CA SER A 49 7.32 18.70 -22.30
C SER A 49 6.35 17.53 -22.34
N GLN A 50 5.36 17.56 -23.21
CA GLN A 50 4.39 16.46 -23.35
C GLN A 50 5.05 15.26 -24.04
N ARG A 51 4.85 14.09 -23.45
CA ARG A 51 5.24 12.82 -24.09
C ARG A 51 4.38 12.57 -25.33
N GLN A 52 5.02 12.24 -26.45
CA GLN A 52 4.34 12.01 -27.73
C GLN A 52 3.69 10.63 -27.82
N ASP A 53 4.23 9.65 -27.11
CA ASP A 53 3.70 8.30 -27.04
C ASP A 53 3.85 7.69 -25.65
N LEU A 54 3.21 6.58 -25.39
CA LEU A 54 3.35 5.80 -24.16
C LEU A 54 4.51 4.79 -24.23
N GLY A 55 5.31 4.82 -25.29
CA GLY A 55 6.37 3.85 -25.52
C GLY A 55 5.81 2.44 -25.67
N ASN A 56 6.47 1.49 -25.03
CA ASN A 56 6.10 0.08 -25.10
C ASN A 56 5.10 -0.32 -24.00
N MET A 57 4.21 0.57 -23.57
CA MET A 57 3.17 0.18 -22.60
C MET A 57 2.28 -0.91 -23.22
N PRO A 58 1.99 -1.99 -22.48
CA PRO A 58 1.24 -3.10 -23.03
C PRO A 58 -0.25 -2.77 -23.18
N GLU A 59 -0.81 -3.07 -24.34
CA GLU A 59 -2.24 -3.03 -24.60
C GLU A 59 -2.84 -4.41 -24.27
N VAL A 60 -3.51 -4.52 -23.13
CA VAL A 60 -4.06 -5.76 -22.59
C VAL A 60 -5.46 -5.53 -22.05
N SER A 61 -6.27 -6.57 -21.96
CA SER A 61 -7.59 -6.51 -21.34
C SER A 61 -7.51 -6.60 -19.82
N GLU A 62 -8.55 -6.16 -19.12
CA GLU A 62 -8.68 -6.29 -17.67
C GLU A 62 -8.47 -7.73 -17.19
N ILE A 63 -9.09 -8.69 -17.87
CA ILE A 63 -8.97 -10.12 -17.55
C ILE A 63 -7.51 -10.58 -17.64
N GLU A 64 -6.77 -10.12 -18.66
CA GLU A 64 -5.37 -10.49 -18.83
C GLU A 64 -4.50 -9.91 -17.72
N ILE A 65 -4.75 -8.66 -17.31
CA ILE A 65 -4.05 -8.02 -16.18
C ILE A 65 -4.32 -8.79 -14.87
N ILE A 66 -5.58 -8.97 -14.52
CA ILE A 66 -5.97 -9.62 -13.26
C ILE A 66 -5.39 -11.04 -13.20
N ARG A 67 -5.54 -11.82 -14.25
CA ARG A 67 -5.02 -13.19 -14.29
C ARG A 67 -3.50 -13.25 -14.24
N HIS A 68 -2.83 -12.32 -14.91
CA HIS A 68 -1.36 -12.24 -14.91
C HIS A 68 -0.83 -11.95 -13.51
N PHE A 69 -1.28 -10.87 -12.89
CA PHE A 69 -0.80 -10.49 -11.57
C PHE A 69 -1.29 -11.43 -10.45
N THR A 70 -2.46 -12.04 -10.59
CA THR A 70 -2.90 -13.09 -9.66
C THR A 70 -1.97 -14.29 -9.70
N ARG A 71 -1.55 -14.75 -10.90
CA ARG A 71 -0.57 -15.84 -11.01
C ARG A 71 0.80 -15.44 -10.46
N LEU A 72 1.28 -14.23 -10.74
CA LEU A 72 2.54 -13.74 -10.17
C LEU A 72 2.46 -13.62 -8.64
N SER A 73 1.33 -13.18 -8.10
CA SER A 73 1.17 -13.06 -6.65
C SER A 73 1.30 -14.39 -5.91
N THR A 74 0.95 -15.50 -6.55
CA THR A 74 1.09 -16.83 -5.95
C THR A 74 2.55 -17.30 -5.85
N TRP A 75 3.48 -16.63 -6.52
CA TRP A 75 4.93 -16.93 -6.40
C TRP A 75 5.56 -16.23 -5.20
N ASN A 76 4.90 -15.20 -4.69
CA ASN A 76 5.34 -14.48 -3.52
C ASN A 76 4.73 -15.10 -2.26
N TYR A 77 5.40 -14.83 -1.15
CA TYR A 77 4.91 -15.23 0.14
C TYR A 77 3.69 -14.38 0.53
N ALA A 78 2.63 -15.03 0.99
CA ALA A 78 1.43 -14.36 1.48
C ALA A 78 1.16 -14.76 2.93
N ILE A 79 0.94 -13.79 3.80
CA ILE A 79 0.69 -14.03 5.23
C ILE A 79 -0.61 -14.82 5.47
N ASP A 80 -1.53 -14.79 4.51
CA ASP A 80 -2.76 -15.58 4.57
C ASP A 80 -2.52 -17.07 4.26
N LEU A 81 -1.39 -17.42 3.67
CA LEU A 81 -1.01 -18.79 3.31
C LEU A 81 -0.09 -19.45 4.34
N GLY A 82 0.54 -18.66 5.21
CA GLY A 82 1.46 -19.19 6.20
C GLY A 82 2.17 -18.12 7.00
N MET A 83 2.93 -18.55 7.99
CA MET A 83 3.69 -17.65 8.85
C MET A 83 4.92 -17.10 8.10
N TYR A 84 5.10 -15.78 8.14
CA TYR A 84 6.27 -15.14 7.54
C TYR A 84 7.49 -15.25 8.49
N PRO A 85 8.66 -15.63 7.97
CA PRO A 85 9.81 -15.98 8.82
C PRO A 85 10.58 -14.80 9.41
N LEU A 86 10.32 -13.53 8.97
CA LEU A 86 11.05 -12.36 9.44
C LEU A 86 10.32 -11.67 10.59
N GLY A 87 11.09 -11.19 11.59
CA GLY A 87 10.57 -10.59 12.82
C GLY A 87 10.29 -9.10 12.75
N SER A 88 11.14 -8.33 12.08
CA SER A 88 11.17 -6.86 12.15
C SER A 88 10.20 -6.12 11.23
N CYS A 89 9.53 -6.80 10.31
CA CYS A 89 8.58 -6.19 9.38
C CYS A 89 7.12 -6.34 9.86
N THR A 90 6.23 -5.57 9.26
CA THR A 90 4.77 -5.60 9.54
C THR A 90 4.04 -6.83 9.00
N MET A 91 4.76 -7.81 8.46
CA MET A 91 4.17 -8.99 7.82
C MET A 91 3.68 -10.02 8.84
N LYS A 92 2.83 -9.62 9.76
CA LYS A 92 2.08 -10.48 10.67
C LYS A 92 0.65 -10.60 10.17
N TYR A 93 0.00 -11.72 10.48
CA TYR A 93 -1.42 -11.86 10.18
C TYR A 93 -2.22 -10.76 10.90
N ASN A 94 -2.96 -9.97 10.14
CA ASN A 94 -3.88 -8.98 10.67
C ASN A 94 -5.30 -9.54 10.62
N PRO A 95 -6.00 -9.68 11.75
CA PRO A 95 -7.39 -10.12 11.75
C PRO A 95 -8.26 -9.29 10.79
N ARG A 96 -9.07 -9.95 9.99
CA ARG A 96 -9.88 -9.28 8.96
C ARG A 96 -10.83 -8.22 9.51
N VAL A 97 -11.26 -8.37 10.76
CA VAL A 97 -12.08 -7.35 11.44
C VAL A 97 -11.35 -6.01 11.54
N ASN A 98 -10.04 -5.99 11.71
CA ASN A 98 -9.25 -4.77 11.76
C ASN A 98 -9.29 -4.02 10.44
N GLU A 99 -9.25 -4.77 9.32
CA GLU A 99 -9.36 -4.20 7.96
C GLU A 99 -10.75 -3.59 7.71
N VAL A 100 -11.79 -4.19 8.26
CA VAL A 100 -13.15 -3.65 8.15
C VAL A 100 -13.32 -2.39 8.98
N VAL A 101 -12.88 -2.42 10.24
CA VAL A 101 -13.01 -1.30 11.17
C VAL A 101 -12.20 -0.09 10.72
N SER A 102 -10.97 -0.30 10.22
CA SER A 102 -10.11 0.79 9.74
C SER A 102 -10.70 1.57 8.56
N ARG A 103 -11.65 0.96 7.83
CA ARG A 103 -12.35 1.59 6.68
C ARG A 103 -13.62 2.34 7.06
N PHE A 104 -14.03 2.34 8.33
CA PHE A 104 -15.18 3.14 8.74
C PHE A 104 -14.90 4.63 8.51
N ASP A 105 -15.86 5.36 7.97
CA ASP A 105 -15.72 6.76 7.59
C ASP A 105 -15.16 7.64 8.71
N GLY A 106 -15.60 7.40 9.93
CA GLY A 106 -15.12 8.14 11.12
C GLY A 106 -13.64 7.94 11.45
N LEU A 107 -13.01 6.87 10.93
CA LEU A 107 -11.57 6.60 11.08
C LEU A 107 -10.80 6.92 9.79
N ALA A 108 -11.27 6.40 8.65
CA ALA A 108 -10.57 6.52 7.37
C ALA A 108 -10.54 7.95 6.83
N ASN A 109 -11.62 8.72 7.04
CA ASN A 109 -11.78 10.08 6.50
C ASN A 109 -11.54 11.18 7.54
N GLY A 110 -11.02 10.83 8.73
CA GLY A 110 -10.69 11.80 9.76
C GLY A 110 -9.48 12.65 9.37
N HIS A 111 -9.68 13.99 9.21
CA HIS A 111 -8.56 14.89 8.93
C HIS A 111 -7.72 15.15 10.19
N PRO A 112 -6.37 15.19 10.12
CA PRO A 112 -5.51 15.42 11.29
C PRO A 112 -5.77 16.76 12.01
N TYR A 113 -6.22 17.78 11.29
CA TYR A 113 -6.54 19.11 11.83
C TYR A 113 -8.02 19.33 12.11
N GLN A 114 -8.83 18.27 12.13
CA GLN A 114 -10.23 18.44 12.51
C GLN A 114 -10.32 18.84 14.00
N PRO A 115 -11.38 19.57 14.39
CA PRO A 115 -11.54 20.00 15.78
C PRO A 115 -11.54 18.83 16.76
N GLU A 116 -10.86 18.97 17.89
CA GLU A 116 -10.74 17.94 18.94
C GLU A 116 -12.11 17.39 19.38
N LYS A 117 -13.12 18.27 19.43
CA LYS A 117 -14.49 17.91 19.79
C LYS A 117 -15.06 16.74 18.98
N ILE A 118 -14.71 16.64 17.71
CA ILE A 118 -15.20 15.56 16.83
C ILE A 118 -14.20 14.40 16.65
N SER A 119 -13.04 14.49 17.30
CA SER A 119 -11.99 13.47 17.28
C SER A 119 -11.96 12.56 18.52
N GLN A 120 -12.91 12.70 19.41
CA GLN A 120 -12.89 12.05 20.73
C GLN A 120 -12.85 10.51 20.67
N GLY A 121 -13.48 9.92 19.65
CA GLY A 121 -13.44 8.47 19.41
C GLY A 121 -12.03 7.97 19.06
N ALA A 122 -11.35 8.65 18.13
CA ALA A 122 -9.98 8.35 17.75
C ALA A 122 -9.00 8.55 18.92
N LEU A 123 -9.12 9.66 19.65
CA LEU A 123 -8.29 9.94 20.83
C LEU A 123 -8.47 8.88 21.93
N ARG A 124 -9.69 8.41 22.16
CA ARG A 124 -9.97 7.31 23.10
C ARG A 124 -9.31 6.02 22.67
N SER A 125 -9.36 5.69 21.39
CA SER A 125 -8.70 4.50 20.84
C SER A 125 -7.18 4.55 21.03
N LEU A 126 -6.56 5.70 20.76
CA LEU A 126 -5.14 5.91 20.99
C LEU A 126 -4.78 5.80 22.48
N LYS A 127 -5.59 6.40 23.36
CA LYS A 127 -5.39 6.30 24.81
C LYS A 127 -5.46 4.84 25.27
N THR A 128 -6.49 4.10 24.89
CA THR A 128 -6.64 2.69 25.27
C THR A 128 -5.47 1.85 24.76
N LEU A 129 -5.02 2.09 23.52
CA LEU A 129 -3.84 1.41 22.98
C LEU A 129 -2.59 1.72 23.79
N SER A 130 -2.38 2.98 24.18
CA SER A 130 -1.25 3.38 25.03
C SER A 130 -1.27 2.66 26.38
N GLU A 131 -2.43 2.61 27.03
CA GLU A 131 -2.60 1.93 28.32
C GLU A 131 -2.31 0.42 28.21
N CYS A 132 -2.81 -0.24 27.17
CA CYS A 132 -2.54 -1.66 26.91
C CYS A 132 -1.04 -1.92 26.67
N LEU A 133 -0.38 -1.07 25.91
CA LEU A 133 1.04 -1.24 25.61
C LEU A 133 1.92 -0.97 26.84
N ILE A 134 1.59 0.01 27.67
CA ILE A 134 2.26 0.27 28.95
C ILE A 134 2.14 -0.97 29.85
N GLU A 135 0.96 -1.54 29.99
CA GLU A 135 0.73 -2.74 30.80
C GLU A 135 1.54 -3.94 30.29
N ILE A 136 1.54 -4.19 28.97
CA ILE A 136 2.27 -5.33 28.36
C ILE A 136 3.77 -5.18 28.49
N THR A 137 4.30 -3.97 28.36
CA THR A 137 5.76 -3.73 28.36
C THR A 137 6.33 -3.44 29.74
N GLY A 138 5.49 -3.08 30.72
CA GLY A 138 5.92 -2.64 32.04
C GLY A 138 6.64 -1.27 32.06
N MET A 139 6.42 -0.46 31.02
CA MET A 139 7.00 0.88 30.93
C MET A 139 6.09 1.92 31.58
N ASP A 140 6.66 3.05 32.02
CA ASP A 140 5.88 4.13 32.63
C ASP A 140 5.11 4.98 31.62
N ALA A 141 5.61 5.06 30.37
CA ALA A 141 5.01 5.86 29.32
C ALA A 141 5.34 5.30 27.94
N ILE A 142 4.55 5.67 26.95
CA ILE A 142 4.74 5.29 25.56
C ILE A 142 4.35 6.44 24.62
N THR A 143 4.97 6.50 23.47
CA THR A 143 4.52 7.35 22.36
C THR A 143 4.04 6.51 21.18
N LEU A 144 2.93 6.91 20.56
CA LEU A 144 2.37 6.31 19.37
C LEU A 144 2.68 7.11 18.10
N GLN A 145 3.58 8.11 18.19
CA GLN A 145 3.91 9.01 17.07
C GLN A 145 4.78 8.36 15.96
N PRO A 146 5.70 7.42 16.26
CA PRO A 146 6.51 6.79 15.25
C PRO A 146 5.64 6.09 14.19
N ALA A 147 5.88 6.40 12.90
CA ALA A 147 5.10 5.87 11.80
C ALA A 147 5.63 4.53 11.24
N ALA A 148 6.87 4.16 11.58
CA ALA A 148 7.53 2.94 11.13
C ALA A 148 8.65 2.53 12.11
N GLY A 149 9.20 1.31 11.95
CA GLY A 149 10.24 0.75 12.81
C GLY A 149 11.46 1.67 12.95
N ALA A 150 12.06 2.10 11.85
CA ALA A 150 13.20 3.02 11.86
C ALA A 150 12.89 4.36 12.54
N HIS A 151 11.68 4.87 12.40
CA HIS A 151 11.24 6.07 13.11
C HIS A 151 11.13 5.82 14.61
N GLY A 152 10.69 4.64 15.05
CA GLY A 152 10.68 4.23 16.44
C GLY A 152 12.09 4.17 17.05
N GLU A 153 13.04 3.58 16.33
CA GLU A 153 14.46 3.54 16.72
C GLU A 153 15.05 4.94 16.86
N LEU A 154 14.83 5.81 15.88
CA LEU A 154 15.28 7.22 15.93
C LEU A 154 14.65 7.95 17.13
N THR A 155 13.36 7.78 17.37
CA THR A 155 12.65 8.40 18.50
C THR A 155 13.26 7.94 19.81
N GLY A 156 13.54 6.65 19.97
CA GLY A 156 14.22 6.10 21.15
C GLY A 156 15.58 6.73 21.37
N LEU A 157 16.40 6.85 20.33
CA LEU A 157 17.72 7.52 20.43
C LEU A 157 17.61 8.99 20.80
N LEU A 158 16.61 9.71 20.29
CA LEU A 158 16.36 11.11 20.66
C LEU A 158 15.94 11.23 22.13
N MET A 159 15.16 10.31 22.64
CA MET A 159 14.78 10.26 24.07
C MET A 159 16.00 9.99 24.96
N VAL A 160 16.85 9.04 24.61
CA VAL A 160 18.11 8.74 25.30
C VAL A 160 19.01 9.98 25.34
N ARG A 161 19.16 10.64 24.18
CA ARG A 161 19.94 11.91 24.11
C ARG A 161 19.36 12.98 25.02
N ALA A 162 18.06 13.20 24.98
CA ALA A 162 17.40 14.20 25.83
C ALA A 162 17.61 13.91 27.32
N HIS A 163 17.51 12.64 27.71
CA HIS A 163 17.77 12.22 29.10
C HIS A 163 19.21 12.54 29.52
N HIS A 164 20.20 12.24 28.70
CA HIS A 164 21.60 12.56 29.03
C HIS A 164 21.89 14.06 29.05
N GLN A 165 21.21 14.86 28.28
CA GLN A 165 21.35 16.31 28.26
C GLN A 165 20.65 17.00 29.42
N SER A 166 19.69 16.34 30.10
CA SER A 166 18.96 16.87 31.25
C SER A 166 19.65 16.62 32.58
N LYS A 167 20.70 15.82 32.60
CA LYS A 167 21.58 15.54 33.75
C LYS A 167 22.83 16.40 33.74
#